data_8a47e7ff0260dbfe9eef2866a1f15fe1
#
_entry.id   8a47e7ff0260dbfe9eef2866a1f15fe1
#
_cell.length_a   1.000
_cell.length_b   1.000
_cell.length_c   1.000
_cell.angle_alpha   90.00
_cell.angle_beta   90.00
_cell.angle_gamma   90.00
#
_symmetry.space_group_name_H-M   'P 1'
#
loop_
_entity.id
_entity.type
_entity.pdbx_description
1 polymer ?
#
loop_
_entity_poly.entity_id
_entity_poly.type
_entity_poly.pdbx_seq_one_letter_code
_entity_poly.pdbx_strand_id
1 'polypeptide(L)'
;MKQAQSSISINSLYCAIDSKIILSDINFNLNSGQSITITGPNGVGKTLLLKTIVGFKSIFKGKISINKINLSNDPSNRQEQIGYYGHKTSLQTGLSVMEIMEYWKAYYNSNANTGDLIKFWELPNKFVEDCSEGQRKRISLARLSLMKRNIWLLDEPTTNLDLVGKEKFLELLT
;
A
#
# COMPACT_ATOMS: atom_id res chain seq x y z
N MET A 1 0.16 25.85 5.03
CA MET A 1 0.13 25.36 3.63
C MET A 1 -1.08 24.44 3.49
N LYS A 2 -2.04 24.73 2.58
CA LYS A 2 -3.16 23.81 2.33
C LYS A 2 -2.56 22.52 1.77
N GLN A 3 -2.75 21.40 2.47
CA GLN A 3 -2.45 20.08 1.89
C GLN A 3 -3.21 19.99 0.55
N ALA A 4 -2.47 19.72 -0.52
CA ALA A 4 -3.09 19.48 -1.82
C ALA A 4 -4.09 18.33 -1.65
N GLN A 5 -5.38 18.61 -1.89
CA GLN A 5 -6.44 17.59 -1.80
C GLN A 5 -6.16 16.55 -2.88
N SER A 6 -5.64 15.40 -2.48
CA SER A 6 -5.46 14.27 -3.39
C SER A 6 -6.80 13.61 -3.67
N SER A 7 -7.03 13.22 -4.92
CA SER A 7 -8.22 12.50 -5.33
C SER A 7 -7.87 11.39 -6.30
N ILE A 8 -8.58 10.27 -6.22
CA ILE A 8 -8.51 9.18 -7.20
C ILE A 8 -9.89 8.90 -7.75
N SER A 9 -9.99 8.76 -9.05
CA SER A 9 -11.23 8.46 -9.78
C SER A 9 -11.02 7.23 -10.66
N ILE A 10 -11.89 6.25 -10.50
CA ILE A 10 -11.94 5.03 -11.28
C ILE A 10 -13.25 5.05 -12.05
N ASN A 11 -13.18 4.94 -13.38
CA ASN A 11 -14.35 5.02 -14.25
C ASN A 11 -14.36 3.83 -15.21
N SER A 12 -15.43 3.04 -15.14
CA SER A 12 -15.69 1.86 -15.95
C SER A 12 -14.44 0.98 -16.11
N LEU A 13 -13.78 0.66 -14.99
CA LEU A 13 -12.55 -0.12 -14.99
C LEU A 13 -12.86 -1.60 -15.15
N TYR A 14 -12.18 -2.24 -16.11
CA TYR A 14 -12.20 -3.68 -16.33
C TYR A 14 -10.81 -4.25 -16.08
N CYS A 15 -10.74 -5.32 -15.30
CA CYS A 15 -9.51 -6.03 -15.02
C CYS A 15 -9.58 -7.45 -15.60
N ALA A 16 -8.51 -7.88 -16.26
CA ALA A 16 -8.43 -9.19 -16.91
C ALA A 16 -7.14 -9.93 -16.54
N ILE A 17 -7.18 -11.26 -16.67
CA ILE A 17 -6.04 -12.17 -16.62
C ILE A 17 -6.12 -13.01 -17.90
N ASP A 18 -5.03 -13.04 -18.67
CA ASP A 18 -4.95 -13.79 -19.92
C ASP A 18 -6.16 -13.55 -20.84
N SER A 19 -6.52 -12.27 -21.02
CA SER A 19 -7.67 -11.80 -21.81
C SER A 19 -9.05 -12.16 -21.26
N LYS A 20 -9.15 -12.93 -20.16
CA LYS A 20 -10.40 -13.22 -19.47
C LYS A 20 -10.72 -12.10 -18.50
N ILE A 21 -11.87 -11.44 -18.70
CA ILE A 21 -12.36 -10.40 -17.79
C ILE A 21 -12.73 -11.05 -16.45
N ILE A 22 -12.13 -10.57 -15.36
CA ILE A 22 -12.38 -11.00 -13.99
C ILE A 22 -13.28 -9.99 -13.27
N LEU A 23 -13.00 -8.69 -13.48
CA LEU A 23 -13.79 -7.60 -12.90
C LEU A 23 -14.26 -6.68 -14.03
N SER A 24 -15.50 -6.25 -13.94
CA SER A 24 -16.14 -5.41 -14.96
C SER A 24 -16.80 -4.19 -14.32
N ASP A 25 -16.71 -3.07 -15.02
CA ASP A 25 -17.40 -1.81 -14.73
C ASP A 25 -17.23 -1.30 -13.28
N ILE A 26 -16.02 -1.33 -12.78
CA ILE A 26 -15.71 -0.80 -11.44
C ILE A 26 -15.67 0.73 -11.50
N ASN A 27 -16.46 1.37 -10.64
CA ASN A 27 -16.63 2.81 -10.57
C ASN A 27 -16.58 3.28 -9.13
N PHE A 28 -15.68 4.21 -8.82
CA PHE A 28 -15.68 4.96 -7.55
C PHE A 28 -14.78 6.19 -7.61
N ASN A 29 -15.02 7.11 -6.67
CA ASN A 29 -14.20 8.29 -6.47
C ASN A 29 -13.85 8.42 -4.98
N LEU A 30 -12.60 8.78 -4.67
CA LEU A 30 -12.15 9.08 -3.32
C LEU A 30 -11.42 10.42 -3.30
N ASN A 31 -11.70 11.20 -2.29
CA ASN A 31 -10.97 12.42 -1.98
C ASN A 31 -10.10 12.22 -0.73
N SER A 32 -9.19 13.15 -0.49
CA SER A 32 -8.36 13.18 0.72
C SER A 32 -9.23 13.04 1.98
N GLY A 33 -8.78 12.20 2.93
CA GLY A 33 -9.51 11.88 4.15
C GLY A 33 -10.62 10.83 4.00
N GLN A 34 -10.84 10.29 2.81
CA GLN A 34 -11.80 9.21 2.59
C GLN A 34 -11.09 7.86 2.44
N SER A 35 -11.79 6.81 2.85
CA SER A 35 -11.37 5.42 2.63
C SER A 35 -12.52 4.60 2.02
N ILE A 36 -12.17 3.53 1.31
CA ILE A 36 -13.10 2.54 0.79
C ILE A 36 -12.62 1.14 1.15
N THR A 37 -13.52 0.31 1.63
CA THR A 37 -13.22 -1.10 1.90
C THR A 37 -13.79 -1.97 0.78
N ILE A 38 -12.92 -2.77 0.17
CA ILE A 38 -13.30 -3.71 -0.88
C ILE A 38 -13.51 -5.07 -0.23
N THR A 39 -14.75 -5.55 -0.23
CA THR A 39 -15.15 -6.84 0.34
C THR A 39 -15.55 -7.84 -0.74
N GLY A 40 -15.47 -9.11 -0.41
CA GLY A 40 -15.87 -10.19 -1.31
C GLY A 40 -15.11 -11.49 -1.01
N PRO A 41 -15.57 -12.63 -1.58
CA PRO A 41 -14.93 -13.93 -1.36
C PRO A 41 -13.48 -13.97 -1.87
N ASN A 42 -12.71 -14.97 -1.37
CA ASN A 42 -11.36 -15.19 -1.86
C ASN A 42 -11.38 -15.56 -3.35
N GLY A 43 -10.42 -15.06 -4.10
CA GLY A 43 -10.33 -15.32 -5.55
C GLY A 43 -11.21 -14.42 -6.42
N VAL A 44 -12.08 -13.56 -5.88
CA VAL A 44 -12.96 -12.68 -6.68
C VAL A 44 -12.22 -11.59 -7.46
N GLY A 45 -10.93 -11.35 -7.17
CA GLY A 45 -10.13 -10.37 -7.90
C GLY A 45 -9.76 -9.11 -7.11
N LYS A 46 -9.94 -9.08 -5.77
CA LYS A 46 -9.58 -7.92 -4.94
C LYS A 46 -8.12 -7.47 -5.15
N THR A 47 -7.19 -8.40 -5.01
CA THR A 47 -5.75 -8.16 -5.27
C THR A 47 -5.48 -7.74 -6.73
N LEU A 48 -6.21 -8.32 -7.70
CA LEU A 48 -6.09 -7.93 -9.11
C LEU A 48 -6.49 -6.46 -9.30
N LEU A 49 -7.61 -6.04 -8.70
CA LEU A 49 -8.07 -4.65 -8.74
C LEU A 49 -6.99 -3.70 -8.20
N LEU A 50 -6.50 -3.95 -7.00
CA LEU A 50 -5.46 -3.11 -6.37
C LEU A 50 -4.19 -3.05 -7.23
N LYS A 51 -3.72 -4.19 -7.76
CA LYS A 51 -2.56 -4.26 -8.65
C LYS A 51 -2.77 -3.54 -9.97
N THR A 52 -4.00 -3.54 -10.51
CA THR A 52 -4.33 -2.79 -11.72
C THR A 52 -4.35 -1.29 -11.44
N ILE A 53 -4.92 -0.86 -10.31
CA ILE A 53 -4.96 0.56 -9.94
C ILE A 53 -3.55 1.11 -9.74
N VAL A 54 -2.66 0.43 -9.01
CA VAL A 54 -1.28 0.90 -8.81
C VAL A 54 -0.42 0.82 -10.08
N GLY A 55 -0.81 0.03 -11.08
CA GLY A 55 -0.06 -0.09 -12.34
C GLY A 55 0.86 -1.33 -12.43
N PHE A 56 0.72 -2.31 -11.53
CA PHE A 56 1.44 -3.59 -11.63
C PHE A 56 0.79 -4.57 -12.63
N LYS A 57 -0.44 -4.28 -13.00
CA LYS A 57 -1.19 -4.96 -14.06
C LYS A 57 -1.76 -3.93 -15.03
N SER A 58 -1.83 -4.29 -16.29
CA SER A 58 -2.43 -3.44 -17.34
C SER A 58 -3.93 -3.30 -17.14
N ILE A 59 -4.44 -2.14 -17.50
CA ILE A 59 -5.88 -1.89 -17.59
C ILE A 59 -6.39 -2.58 -18.85
N PHE A 60 -7.45 -3.39 -18.72
CA PHE A 60 -8.11 -3.98 -19.88
C PHE A 60 -9.00 -2.94 -20.60
N LYS A 61 -9.81 -2.20 -19.84
CA LYS A 61 -10.66 -1.10 -20.30
C LYS A 61 -10.97 -0.16 -19.13
N GLY A 62 -11.27 1.10 -19.40
CA GLY A 62 -11.67 2.09 -18.42
C GLY A 62 -10.60 3.16 -18.18
N LYS A 63 -10.82 3.96 -17.14
CA LYS A 63 -9.96 5.10 -16.83
C LYS A 63 -9.60 5.15 -15.35
N ILE A 64 -8.35 5.49 -15.06
CA ILE A 64 -7.84 5.82 -13.73
C ILE A 64 -7.28 7.23 -13.80
N SER A 65 -7.79 8.12 -12.94
CA SER A 65 -7.31 9.48 -12.83
C SER A 65 -6.90 9.78 -11.39
N ILE A 66 -5.78 10.48 -11.22
CA ILE A 66 -5.32 10.99 -9.93
C ILE A 66 -5.21 12.50 -10.07
N ASN A 67 -5.80 13.24 -9.14
CA ASN A 67 -5.83 14.71 -9.16
C ASN A 67 -6.37 15.26 -10.50
N LYS A 68 -7.41 14.61 -11.06
CA LYS A 68 -8.03 14.91 -12.37
C LYS A 68 -7.15 14.63 -13.60
N ILE A 69 -5.91 14.14 -13.41
CA ILE A 69 -5.01 13.76 -14.51
C ILE A 69 -5.28 12.29 -14.85
N ASN A 70 -5.60 12.00 -16.11
CA ASN A 70 -5.77 10.63 -16.58
C ASN A 70 -4.41 9.93 -16.66
N LEU A 71 -4.23 8.90 -15.85
CA LEU A 71 -3.00 8.10 -15.76
C LEU A 71 -3.22 6.65 -16.21
N SER A 72 -4.27 6.38 -17.00
CA SER A 72 -4.59 5.01 -17.44
C SER A 72 -3.43 4.34 -18.18
N ASN A 73 -2.74 5.10 -19.01
CA ASN A 73 -1.61 4.64 -19.83
C ASN A 73 -0.24 4.98 -19.22
N ASP A 74 -0.21 5.45 -17.98
CA ASP A 74 1.04 5.82 -17.28
C ASP A 74 1.15 5.07 -15.95
N PRO A 75 1.52 3.77 -15.98
CA PRO A 75 1.67 2.96 -14.77
C PRO A 75 2.79 3.48 -13.86
N SER A 76 3.86 4.04 -14.42
CA SER A 76 4.99 4.58 -13.65
C SER A 76 4.55 5.73 -12.75
N ASN A 77 3.82 6.68 -13.31
CA ASN A 77 3.31 7.82 -12.55
C ASN A 77 2.29 7.37 -11.46
N ARG A 78 1.46 6.35 -11.74
CA ARG A 78 0.60 5.76 -10.71
C ARG A 78 1.41 5.17 -9.55
N GLN A 79 2.48 4.42 -9.82
CA GLN A 79 3.37 3.84 -8.82
C GLN A 79 4.11 4.91 -8.00
N GLU A 80 4.38 6.06 -8.59
CA GLU A 80 4.97 7.20 -7.87
C GLU A 80 3.98 7.90 -6.92
N GLN A 81 2.69 7.89 -7.22
CA GLN A 81 1.67 8.56 -6.42
C GLN A 81 0.96 7.65 -5.41
N ILE A 82 1.02 6.33 -5.61
CA ILE A 82 0.31 5.32 -4.81
C ILE A 82 1.30 4.50 -4.00
N GLY A 83 1.11 4.41 -2.69
CA GLY A 83 1.74 3.43 -1.83
C GLY A 83 0.96 2.11 -1.87
N TYR A 84 1.62 1.02 -2.20
CA TYR A 84 1.00 -0.30 -2.22
C TYR A 84 1.57 -1.20 -1.12
N TYR A 85 0.67 -1.77 -0.32
CA TYR A 85 0.98 -2.83 0.63
C TYR A 85 0.29 -4.12 0.18
N GLY A 86 1.09 -5.11 -0.20
CA GLY A 86 0.60 -6.40 -0.67
C GLY A 86 0.53 -7.45 0.43
N HIS A 87 -0.19 -8.52 0.17
CA HIS A 87 -0.37 -9.65 1.09
C HIS A 87 0.96 -10.30 1.52
N LYS A 88 1.93 -10.44 0.61
CA LYS A 88 3.25 -11.02 0.92
C LYS A 88 4.22 -9.96 1.41
N THR A 89 4.73 -10.13 2.61
CA THR A 89 5.81 -9.33 3.16
C THR A 89 7.15 -9.90 2.66
N SER A 90 7.69 -9.31 1.60
CA SER A 90 9.05 -9.65 1.17
C SER A 90 10.03 -8.79 1.97
N LEU A 91 10.42 -9.26 3.16
CA LEU A 91 11.48 -8.65 3.94
C LEU A 91 12.80 -9.33 3.58
N GLN A 92 13.83 -8.53 3.37
CA GLN A 92 15.16 -9.04 3.10
C GLN A 92 15.74 -9.65 4.39
N THR A 93 16.24 -10.87 4.28
CA THR A 93 17.00 -11.55 5.35
C THR A 93 18.43 -11.04 5.41
N GLY A 94 19.11 -11.28 6.53
CA GLY A 94 20.49 -10.83 6.75
C GLY A 94 20.62 -9.36 7.15
N LEU A 95 19.52 -8.65 7.36
CA LEU A 95 19.49 -7.28 7.87
C LEU A 95 18.80 -7.22 9.23
N SER A 96 19.31 -6.37 10.11
CA SER A 96 18.59 -5.97 11.31
C SER A 96 17.36 -5.11 10.97
N VAL A 97 16.42 -5.03 11.91
CA VAL A 97 15.24 -4.17 11.75
C VAL A 97 15.62 -2.70 11.53
N MET A 98 16.67 -2.22 12.20
CA MET A 98 17.18 -0.86 12.02
C MET A 98 17.71 -0.65 10.60
N GLU A 99 18.53 -1.58 10.09
CA GLU A 99 19.14 -1.48 8.77
C GLU A 99 18.08 -1.48 7.65
N ILE A 100 17.04 -2.32 7.76
CA ILE A 100 15.97 -2.33 6.76
C ILE A 100 15.14 -1.04 6.80
N MET A 101 14.93 -0.45 7.97
CA MET A 101 14.23 0.83 8.11
C MET A 101 15.05 1.99 7.51
N GLU A 102 16.38 2.04 7.76
CA GLU A 102 17.27 3.03 7.16
C GLU A 102 17.39 2.85 5.64
N TYR A 103 17.45 1.59 5.16
CA TYR A 103 17.41 1.29 3.74
C TYR A 103 16.15 1.86 3.07
N TRP A 104 14.95 1.61 3.63
CA TRP A 104 13.71 2.14 3.07
C TRP A 104 13.61 3.66 3.19
N LYS A 105 14.11 4.24 4.27
CA LYS A 105 14.20 5.70 4.41
C LYS A 105 15.00 6.32 3.27
N ALA A 106 16.17 5.75 2.98
CA ALA A 106 17.01 6.19 1.87
C ALA A 106 16.31 5.98 0.52
N TYR A 107 15.74 4.79 0.30
CA TYR A 107 15.03 4.44 -0.94
C TYR A 107 13.86 5.37 -1.26
N TYR A 108 13.05 5.74 -0.24
CA TYR A 108 11.91 6.65 -0.41
C TYR A 108 12.29 8.13 -0.27
N ASN A 109 13.56 8.44 -0.06
CA ASN A 109 14.03 9.80 0.23
C ASN A 109 13.17 10.44 1.34
N SER A 110 12.95 9.71 2.43
CA SER A 110 12.11 10.12 3.55
C SER A 110 12.90 10.93 4.56
N ASN A 111 12.29 11.98 5.12
CA ASN A 111 12.87 12.76 6.21
C ASN A 111 12.41 12.25 7.59
N ALA A 112 11.63 11.14 7.64
CA ALA A 112 11.15 10.59 8.89
C ALA A 112 12.32 10.11 9.77
N ASN A 113 12.17 10.23 11.08
CA ASN A 113 13.10 9.66 12.03
C ASN A 113 12.80 8.16 12.19
N THR A 114 13.74 7.31 11.81
CA THR A 114 13.60 5.86 11.89
C THR A 114 13.49 5.36 13.33
N GLY A 115 14.18 6.01 14.27
CA GLY A 115 14.06 5.70 15.69
C GLY A 115 12.65 5.92 16.24
N ASP A 116 12.01 7.03 15.84
CA ASP A 116 10.62 7.32 16.23
C ASP A 116 9.64 6.31 15.62
N LEU A 117 9.87 5.90 14.38
CA LEU A 117 9.04 4.87 13.73
C LEU A 117 9.22 3.49 14.38
N ILE A 118 10.45 3.11 14.74
CA ILE A 118 10.73 1.88 15.47
C ILE A 118 9.99 1.88 16.80
N LYS A 119 10.04 2.99 17.53
CA LYS A 119 9.34 3.17 18.79
C LYS A 119 7.81 3.13 18.62
N PHE A 120 7.28 3.86 17.63
CA PHE A 120 5.84 3.88 17.34
C PHE A 120 5.30 2.49 17.04
N TRP A 121 5.96 1.74 16.13
CA TRP A 121 5.54 0.39 15.73
C TRP A 121 5.99 -0.71 16.71
N GLU A 122 6.68 -0.35 17.80
CA GLU A 122 7.27 -1.29 18.78
C GLU A 122 8.07 -2.39 18.08
N LEU A 123 8.95 -1.99 17.16
CA LEU A 123 9.75 -2.94 16.40
C LEU A 123 10.90 -3.48 17.25
N PRO A 124 11.23 -4.78 17.13
CA PRO A 124 12.31 -5.38 17.92
C PRO A 124 13.70 -4.96 17.42
N ASN A 125 14.68 -4.91 18.35
CA ASN A 125 16.08 -4.70 18.00
C ASN A 125 16.78 -6.04 17.77
N LYS A 126 16.57 -6.65 16.59
CA LYS A 126 17.17 -7.93 16.18
C LYS A 126 17.15 -8.09 14.66
N PHE A 127 17.70 -9.19 14.15
CA PHE A 127 17.63 -9.51 12.73
C PHE A 127 16.19 -9.85 12.28
N VAL A 128 15.90 -9.56 11.03
CA VAL A 128 14.56 -9.77 10.44
C VAL A 128 14.16 -11.25 10.47
N GLU A 129 15.11 -12.16 10.23
CA GLU A 129 14.88 -13.61 10.29
C GLU A 129 14.48 -14.12 11.68
N ASP A 130 14.90 -13.43 12.74
CA ASP A 130 14.55 -13.80 14.12
C ASP A 130 13.20 -13.24 14.58
N CYS A 131 12.55 -12.43 13.74
CA CYS A 131 11.26 -11.83 14.05
C CYS A 131 10.11 -12.85 13.89
N SER A 132 9.14 -12.78 14.81
CA SER A 132 7.86 -13.49 14.62
C SER A 132 7.12 -12.98 13.38
N GLU A 133 6.13 -13.74 12.90
CA GLU A 133 5.32 -13.34 11.75
C GLU A 133 4.61 -11.99 11.98
N GLY A 134 4.02 -11.78 13.16
CA GLY A 134 3.40 -10.50 13.52
C GLY A 134 4.40 -9.35 13.56
N GLN A 135 5.62 -9.57 14.08
CA GLN A 135 6.69 -8.58 14.05
C GLN A 135 7.12 -8.24 12.62
N ARG A 136 7.28 -9.25 11.75
CA ARG A 136 7.59 -9.03 10.33
C ARG A 136 6.50 -8.24 9.62
N LYS A 137 5.23 -8.49 9.94
CA LYS A 137 4.10 -7.72 9.44
C LYS A 137 4.17 -6.26 9.90
N ARG A 138 4.47 -5.99 11.19
CA ARG A 138 4.66 -4.62 11.70
C ARG A 138 5.81 -3.90 11.00
N ILE A 139 6.95 -4.54 10.81
CA ILE A 139 8.08 -3.99 10.06
C ILE A 139 7.63 -3.61 8.64
N SER A 140 6.91 -4.49 7.96
CA SER A 140 6.43 -4.23 6.60
C SER A 140 5.41 -3.09 6.53
N LEU A 141 4.54 -2.93 7.55
CA LEU A 141 3.60 -1.81 7.63
C LEU A 141 4.31 -0.49 7.96
N ALA A 142 5.34 -0.51 8.80
CA ALA A 142 6.14 0.67 9.13
C ALA A 142 6.75 1.32 7.87
N ARG A 143 6.99 0.54 6.80
CA ARG A 143 7.41 1.06 5.50
C ARG A 143 6.44 2.09 4.92
N LEU A 144 5.12 1.95 5.17
CA LEU A 144 4.12 2.92 4.69
C LEU A 144 4.38 4.33 5.24
N SER A 145 4.82 4.42 6.50
CA SER A 145 5.16 5.70 7.15
C SER A 145 6.38 6.39 6.51
N LEU A 146 7.22 5.64 5.80
CA LEU A 146 8.37 6.17 5.06
C LEU A 146 8.01 6.60 3.64
N MET A 147 6.93 6.06 3.08
CA MET A 147 6.47 6.41 1.74
C MET A 147 5.78 7.78 1.75
N LYS A 148 6.30 8.75 1.02
CA LYS A 148 5.63 10.04 0.78
C LYS A 148 4.52 9.88 -0.28
N ARG A 149 3.49 9.10 0.01
CA ARG A 149 2.37 8.81 -0.88
C ARG A 149 1.05 9.26 -0.27
N ASN A 150 0.23 9.95 -1.06
CA ASN A 150 -1.06 10.48 -0.59
C ASN A 150 -2.21 9.47 -0.75
N ILE A 151 -1.99 8.40 -1.49
CA ILE A 151 -2.97 7.34 -1.75
C ILE A 151 -2.34 6.03 -1.32
N TRP A 152 -3.03 5.27 -0.47
CA TRP A 152 -2.59 3.94 -0.05
C TRP A 152 -3.56 2.87 -0.53
N LEU A 153 -3.03 1.82 -1.13
CA LEU A 153 -3.75 0.60 -1.49
C LEU A 153 -3.24 -0.54 -0.61
N LEU A 154 -4.10 -1.06 0.24
CA LEU A 154 -3.76 -2.01 1.27
C LEU A 154 -4.47 -3.35 1.01
N ASP A 155 -3.69 -4.39 0.71
CA ASP A 155 -4.19 -5.74 0.42
C ASP A 155 -4.07 -6.62 1.68
N GLU A 156 -5.19 -6.80 2.38
CA GLU A 156 -5.29 -7.55 3.63
C GLU A 156 -4.25 -7.12 4.71
N PRO A 157 -4.17 -5.83 5.07
CA PRO A 157 -3.10 -5.31 5.91
C PRO A 157 -3.11 -5.87 7.34
N THR A 158 -4.27 -6.31 7.84
CA THR A 158 -4.44 -6.80 9.21
C THR A 158 -4.37 -8.32 9.34
N THR A 159 -4.28 -9.07 8.24
CA THR A 159 -4.15 -10.53 8.26
C THR A 159 -2.82 -10.94 8.89
N ASN A 160 -2.83 -11.85 9.86
CA ASN A 160 -1.68 -12.32 10.64
C ASN A 160 -0.92 -11.20 11.38
N LEU A 161 -1.57 -10.08 11.64
CA LEU A 161 -1.02 -9.00 12.45
C LEU A 161 -1.35 -9.26 13.93
N ASP A 162 -0.35 -9.09 14.80
CA ASP A 162 -0.54 -9.18 16.23
C ASP A 162 -1.39 -8.01 16.78
N LEU A 163 -1.82 -8.09 18.04
CA LEU A 163 -2.69 -7.08 18.65
C LEU A 163 -2.04 -5.69 18.62
N VAL A 164 -0.77 -5.60 19.00
CA VAL A 164 0.00 -4.35 18.98
C VAL A 164 0.01 -3.74 17.57
N GLY A 165 0.29 -4.56 16.56
CA GLY A 165 0.29 -4.11 15.17
C GLY A 165 -1.06 -3.62 14.68
N LYS A 166 -2.17 -4.25 15.13
CA LYS A 166 -3.53 -3.79 14.78
C LYS A 166 -3.84 -2.42 15.38
N GLU A 167 -3.49 -2.20 16.65
CA GLU A 167 -3.65 -0.92 17.33
C GLU A 167 -2.84 0.18 16.63
N LYS A 168 -1.56 -0.07 16.35
CA LYS A 168 -0.68 0.87 15.65
C LYS A 168 -1.12 1.15 14.23
N PHE A 169 -1.67 0.15 13.54
CA PHE A 169 -2.23 0.35 12.21
C PHE A 169 -3.48 1.24 12.22
N LEU A 170 -4.37 1.07 13.19
CA LEU A 170 -5.53 1.96 13.36
C LEU A 170 -5.11 3.39 13.71
N GLU A 171 -4.13 3.55 14.61
CA GLU A 171 -3.56 4.85 14.98
C GLU A 171 -2.93 5.56 13.76
N LEU A 172 -2.30 4.82 12.83
CA LEU A 172 -1.74 5.37 11.60
C LEU A 172 -2.80 5.89 10.63
N LEU A 173 -4.03 5.35 10.67
CA LEU A 173 -5.12 5.71 9.75
C LEU A 173 -5.98 6.88 10.26
N THR A 174 -5.83 7.29 11.51
CA THR A 174 -6.57 8.40 12.13
C THR A 174 -5.78 9.71 12.08
#